data_8fa5c02897ef29882b27f487165b2115
#
_entry.id   8fa5c02897ef29882b27f487165b2115
#
_cell.length_a   1.000
_cell.length_b   1.000
_cell.length_c   1.000
_cell.angle_alpha   90.00
_cell.angle_beta   90.00
_cell.angle_gamma   90.00
#
_symmetry.space_group_name_H-M   'P 1'
#
loop_
_entity.id
_entity.type
_entity.pdbx_description
1 polymer ?
#
loop_
_entity_poly.entity_id
_entity_poly.type
_entity_poly.pdbx_seq_one_letter_code
_entity_poly.pdbx_strand_id
1 'polypeptide(L)'
;MLKVQQTADGTGKCLTTTMPIRRDTAFHLIRQYRPATEKTYTSVQIGINDSIEEFYLAHLNHSCEPNVIVDTKKLELRAIRDIAPGEDLTFFYPSTEWHMAQPFQCSCGSPRCIGKVSGARDLPLNLLGGYFVNQHIGAMAMEHLIGAQKLKTPIAV
;
A
#
# COMPACT_ATOMS: atom_id res chain seq x y z
N MET A 1 -11.32 -7.47 17.41
CA MET A 1 -11.81 -7.02 16.09
C MET A 1 -10.88 -7.46 14.98
N LEU A 2 -9.58 -7.12 14.98
CA LEU A 2 -8.62 -7.61 13.98
C LEU A 2 -8.06 -8.99 14.37
N LYS A 3 -7.85 -9.85 13.38
CA LYS A 3 -7.33 -11.21 13.56
C LYS A 3 -6.34 -11.53 12.45
N VAL A 4 -5.17 -12.02 12.82
CA VAL A 4 -4.21 -12.60 11.89
C VAL A 4 -4.49 -14.10 11.78
N GLN A 5 -4.57 -14.61 10.56
CA GLN A 5 -4.79 -16.03 10.27
C GLN A 5 -4.01 -16.49 9.05
N GLN A 6 -3.99 -17.78 8.78
CA GLN A 6 -3.43 -18.32 7.54
C GLN A 6 -4.29 -17.89 6.35
N THR A 7 -3.64 -17.62 5.21
CA THR A 7 -4.34 -17.44 3.93
C THR A 7 -5.08 -18.71 3.54
N ALA A 8 -6.11 -18.59 2.71
CA ALA A 8 -6.93 -19.74 2.29
C ALA A 8 -6.11 -20.84 1.59
N ASP A 9 -5.05 -20.48 0.89
CA ASP A 9 -4.09 -21.39 0.24
C ASP A 9 -3.00 -21.93 1.18
N GLY A 10 -2.96 -21.46 2.44
CA GLY A 10 -1.98 -21.87 3.45
C GLY A 10 -0.55 -21.36 3.22
N THR A 11 -0.30 -20.53 2.21
CA THR A 11 1.06 -20.10 1.84
C THR A 11 1.59 -18.93 2.65
N GLY A 12 0.70 -18.20 3.35
CA GLY A 12 1.06 -17.01 4.10
C GLY A 12 0.07 -16.69 5.22
N LYS A 13 0.15 -15.47 5.70
CA LYS A 13 -0.78 -14.92 6.68
C LYS A 13 -1.54 -13.74 6.10
N CYS A 14 -2.76 -13.54 6.55
CA CYS A 14 -3.59 -12.40 6.20
C CYS A 14 -4.20 -11.77 7.45
N LEU A 15 -4.59 -10.51 7.33
CA LEU A 15 -5.35 -9.78 8.32
C LEU A 15 -6.82 -9.82 7.96
N THR A 16 -7.66 -10.19 8.92
CA THR A 16 -9.12 -10.23 8.77
C THR A 16 -9.81 -9.45 9.89
N THR A 17 -11.11 -9.22 9.76
CA THR A 17 -11.94 -8.67 10.83
C THR A 17 -12.92 -9.72 11.37
N THR A 18 -13.14 -9.71 12.68
CA THR A 18 -14.16 -10.57 13.32
C THR A 18 -15.52 -9.88 13.44
N MET A 19 -15.61 -8.59 13.10
CA MET A 19 -16.82 -7.78 13.14
C MET A 19 -16.98 -7.01 11.83
N PRO A 20 -18.22 -6.65 11.44
CA PRO A 20 -18.40 -5.82 10.25
C PRO A 20 -17.76 -4.45 10.43
N ILE A 21 -17.14 -3.93 9.37
CA ILE A 21 -16.58 -2.59 9.32
C ILE A 21 -17.35 -1.81 8.26
N ARG A 22 -17.92 -0.67 8.64
CA ARG A 22 -18.62 0.20 7.70
C ARG A 22 -17.66 1.00 6.85
N ARG A 23 -18.03 1.26 5.62
CA ARG A 23 -17.33 2.19 4.73
C ARG A 23 -16.98 3.50 5.45
N ASP A 24 -15.85 4.09 5.09
CA ASP A 24 -15.32 5.35 5.62
C ASP A 24 -14.98 5.34 7.13
N THR A 25 -15.00 4.17 7.77
CA THR A 25 -14.59 4.00 9.17
C THR A 25 -13.07 3.87 9.28
N ALA A 26 -12.44 4.70 10.12
CA ALA A 26 -11.10 4.45 10.65
C ALA A 26 -11.21 3.40 11.75
N PHE A 27 -10.76 2.18 11.49
CA PHE A 27 -10.97 1.04 12.38
C PHE A 27 -9.72 0.60 13.15
N HIS A 28 -8.55 1.09 12.77
CA HIS A 28 -7.29 0.85 13.46
C HIS A 28 -6.42 2.11 13.42
N LEU A 29 -5.90 2.51 14.59
CA LEU A 29 -4.91 3.58 14.72
C LEU A 29 -3.53 2.97 14.92
N ILE A 30 -2.58 3.35 14.07
CA ILE A 30 -1.21 2.86 14.08
C ILE A 30 -0.44 3.60 15.18
N ARG A 31 -0.42 3.06 16.40
CA ARG A 31 0.17 3.71 17.58
C ARG A 31 1.43 3.02 18.09
N GLN A 32 1.54 1.71 17.91
CA GLN A 32 2.63 0.89 18.41
C GLN A 32 3.41 0.33 17.23
N TYR A 33 4.38 1.10 16.75
CA TYR A 33 5.23 0.73 15.64
C TYR A 33 6.71 0.97 15.98
N ARG A 34 7.59 0.38 15.21
CA ARG A 34 9.03 0.63 15.24
C ARG A 34 9.46 1.28 13.92
N PRO A 35 10.37 2.27 13.94
CA PRO A 35 11.03 2.71 12.73
C PRO A 35 11.76 1.51 12.08
N ALA A 36 11.60 1.36 10.77
CA ALA A 36 12.36 0.38 10.01
C ALA A 36 13.65 1.04 9.52
N THR A 37 14.79 0.55 9.97
CA THR A 37 16.13 1.04 9.53
C THR A 37 16.43 0.64 8.10
N GLU A 38 15.86 -0.49 7.67
CA GLU A 38 15.93 -0.99 6.28
C GLU A 38 14.54 -1.42 5.83
N LYS A 39 14.26 -1.27 4.54
CA LYS A 39 13.01 -1.77 3.96
C LYS A 39 13.00 -3.29 3.93
N THR A 40 11.95 -3.86 4.50
CA THR A 40 11.66 -5.30 4.47
C THR A 40 10.35 -5.55 3.73
N TYR A 41 9.99 -6.81 3.54
CA TYR A 41 8.68 -7.17 2.94
C TYR A 41 7.50 -6.88 3.89
N THR A 42 7.75 -6.63 5.19
CA THR A 42 6.73 -6.30 6.21
C THR A 42 6.71 -4.83 6.58
N SER A 43 7.74 -4.06 6.19
CA SER A 43 7.76 -2.62 6.47
C SER A 43 6.86 -1.85 5.53
N VAL A 44 6.26 -0.77 6.01
CA VAL A 44 5.42 0.14 5.24
C VAL A 44 6.05 1.53 5.21
N GLN A 45 6.21 2.09 4.03
CA GLN A 45 6.74 3.45 3.85
C GLN A 45 5.67 4.48 4.26
N ILE A 46 6.05 5.40 5.16
CA ILE A 46 5.16 6.46 5.68
C ILE A 46 5.60 7.86 5.33
N GLY A 47 6.80 8.01 4.77
CA GLY A 47 7.41 9.26 4.36
C GLY A 47 8.39 9.04 3.20
N ILE A 48 9.05 10.10 2.75
CA ILE A 48 10.03 10.01 1.65
C ILE A 48 11.17 9.05 2.04
N ASN A 49 11.68 9.16 3.27
CA ASN A 49 12.79 8.35 3.78
C ASN A 49 12.41 7.50 5.00
N ASP A 50 11.13 7.49 5.38
CA ASP A 50 10.68 6.87 6.61
C ASP A 50 9.81 5.65 6.32
N SER A 51 10.12 4.54 6.98
CA SER A 51 9.32 3.32 6.96
C SER A 51 9.13 2.81 8.39
N ILE A 52 8.06 2.09 8.61
CA ILE A 52 7.73 1.52 9.93
C ILE A 52 7.40 0.04 9.82
N GLU A 53 7.56 -0.65 10.93
CA GLU A 53 7.04 -2.00 11.15
C GLU A 53 5.97 -1.95 12.24
N GLU A 54 4.80 -2.47 11.92
CA GLU A 54 3.67 -2.59 12.84
C GLU A 54 2.98 -3.93 12.62
N PHE A 55 2.51 -4.53 13.70
CA PHE A 55 2.03 -5.92 13.70
C PHE A 55 0.91 -6.19 12.69
N TYR A 56 -0.11 -5.34 12.61
CA TYR A 56 -1.22 -5.55 11.68
C TYR A 56 -0.85 -5.17 10.25
N LEU A 57 -0.06 -4.11 10.06
CA LEU A 57 0.43 -3.72 8.73
C LEU A 57 1.25 -4.84 8.08
N ALA A 58 2.06 -5.55 8.87
CA ALA A 58 2.87 -6.68 8.39
C ALA A 58 2.03 -7.86 7.83
N HIS A 59 0.72 -7.90 8.14
CA HIS A 59 -0.20 -8.95 7.70
C HIS A 59 -1.31 -8.45 6.78
N LEU A 60 -1.25 -7.16 6.40
CA LEU A 60 -2.20 -6.53 5.50
C LEU A 60 -1.73 -6.76 4.05
N ASN A 61 -2.35 -7.68 3.35
CA ASN A 61 -1.93 -8.12 2.02
C ASN A 61 -2.29 -7.12 0.90
N HIS A 62 -1.67 -7.31 -0.26
CA HIS A 62 -1.95 -6.52 -1.45
C HIS A 62 -3.23 -6.96 -2.16
N SER A 63 -3.97 -5.99 -2.69
CA SER A 63 -4.97 -6.21 -3.74
C SER A 63 -4.99 -5.03 -4.71
N CYS A 64 -5.29 -5.32 -5.98
CA CYS A 64 -5.58 -4.31 -7.00
C CYS A 64 -7.04 -3.81 -6.91
N GLU A 65 -7.88 -4.46 -6.11
CA GLU A 65 -9.21 -4.00 -5.67
C GLU A 65 -9.26 -4.03 -4.13
N PRO A 66 -8.57 -3.08 -3.48
CA PRO A 66 -8.45 -3.07 -2.03
C PRO A 66 -9.77 -2.73 -1.34
N ASN A 67 -9.90 -3.11 -0.07
CA ASN A 67 -10.99 -2.69 0.80
C ASN A 67 -10.54 -1.73 1.91
N VAL A 68 -9.22 -1.52 2.03
CA VAL A 68 -8.61 -0.65 3.04
C VAL A 68 -7.65 0.34 2.37
N ILE A 69 -7.55 1.53 2.93
CA ILE A 69 -6.43 2.44 2.72
C ILE A 69 -5.58 2.53 3.98
N VAL A 70 -4.28 2.64 3.79
CA VAL A 70 -3.31 3.01 4.82
C VAL A 70 -3.08 4.51 4.69
N ASP A 71 -3.67 5.31 5.58
CA ASP A 71 -3.44 6.76 5.62
C ASP A 71 -2.22 7.03 6.49
N THR A 72 -1.07 7.26 5.84
CA THR A 72 0.20 7.46 6.55
C THR A 72 0.30 8.81 7.24
N LYS A 73 -0.50 9.79 6.82
CA LYS A 73 -0.56 11.11 7.47
C LYS A 73 -1.32 11.06 8.80
N LYS A 74 -2.41 10.30 8.84
CA LYS A 74 -3.22 10.12 10.04
C LYS A 74 -2.79 8.93 10.88
N LEU A 75 -1.92 8.08 10.35
CA LEU A 75 -1.51 6.81 10.94
C LEU A 75 -2.73 5.94 11.28
N GLU A 76 -3.56 5.67 10.28
CA GLU A 76 -4.78 4.88 10.45
C GLU A 76 -5.05 3.94 9.27
N LEU A 77 -5.78 2.85 9.55
CA LEU A 77 -6.42 2.02 8.55
C LEU A 77 -7.88 2.45 8.42
N ARG A 78 -8.32 2.71 7.19
CA ARG A 78 -9.69 3.13 6.88
C ARG A 78 -10.31 2.22 5.83
N ALA A 79 -11.53 1.77 6.09
CA ALA A 79 -12.31 1.02 5.13
C ALA A 79 -12.82 1.93 3.99
N ILE A 80 -12.71 1.49 2.73
CA ILE A 80 -13.23 2.24 1.56
C ILE A 80 -14.54 1.66 1.02
N ARG A 81 -14.97 0.55 1.57
CA ARG A 81 -16.30 -0.07 1.40
C ARG A 81 -16.70 -0.79 2.68
N ASP A 82 -17.94 -1.27 2.75
CA ASP A 82 -18.35 -2.17 3.83
C ASP A 82 -17.54 -3.48 3.73
N ILE A 83 -17.09 -3.98 4.88
CA ILE A 83 -16.28 -5.20 5.02
C ILE A 83 -17.01 -6.16 5.95
N ALA A 84 -17.21 -7.38 5.48
CA ALA A 84 -17.88 -8.42 6.27
C ALA A 84 -16.92 -9.10 7.25
N PRO A 85 -17.44 -9.69 8.36
CA PRO A 85 -16.64 -10.54 9.22
C PRO A 85 -16.00 -11.69 8.46
N GLY A 86 -14.71 -11.96 8.72
CA GLY A 86 -13.93 -13.01 8.06
C GLY A 86 -13.34 -12.62 6.71
N GLU A 87 -13.70 -11.47 6.18
CA GLU A 87 -13.13 -10.97 4.93
C GLU A 87 -11.68 -10.53 5.11
N ASP A 88 -10.81 -10.84 4.13
CA ASP A 88 -9.43 -10.39 4.12
C ASP A 88 -9.35 -8.87 3.94
N LEU A 89 -8.56 -8.24 4.79
CA LEU A 89 -8.23 -6.82 4.68
C LEU A 89 -7.04 -6.66 3.74
N THR A 90 -7.21 -5.84 2.71
CA THR A 90 -6.20 -5.65 1.67
C THR A 90 -6.06 -4.19 1.30
N PHE A 91 -4.83 -3.78 0.94
CA PHE A 91 -4.60 -2.43 0.43
C PHE A 91 -3.75 -2.45 -0.85
N PHE A 92 -3.73 -1.35 -1.56
CA PHE A 92 -2.92 -1.19 -2.76
C PHE A 92 -1.50 -0.78 -2.36
N TYR A 93 -0.53 -1.70 -2.41
CA TYR A 93 0.84 -1.47 -1.95
C TYR A 93 1.51 -0.22 -2.56
N PRO A 94 1.36 0.08 -3.86
CA PRO A 94 1.94 1.29 -4.42
C PRO A 94 1.36 2.60 -3.86
N SER A 95 0.30 2.56 -3.04
CA SER A 95 -0.22 3.74 -2.35
C SER A 95 0.68 4.25 -1.23
N THR A 96 1.54 3.37 -0.70
CA THR A 96 2.53 3.67 0.35
C THR A 96 3.96 3.45 -0.12
N GLU A 97 4.20 2.47 -1.01
CA GLU A 97 5.53 2.06 -1.43
C GLU A 97 5.94 2.72 -2.75
N TRP A 98 6.95 3.57 -2.71
CA TRP A 98 7.60 4.10 -3.90
C TRP A 98 8.37 3.03 -4.63
N HIS A 99 9.11 2.23 -3.87
CA HIS A 99 9.89 1.12 -4.35
C HIS A 99 9.82 -0.03 -3.32
N MET A 100 9.49 -1.22 -3.76
CA MET A 100 9.35 -2.38 -2.88
C MET A 100 10.68 -3.10 -2.66
N ALA A 101 10.90 -3.57 -1.42
CA ALA A 101 12.06 -4.41 -1.09
C ALA A 101 12.05 -5.74 -1.88
N GLN A 102 10.87 -6.33 -2.04
CA GLN A 102 10.65 -7.59 -2.75
C GLN A 102 9.47 -7.47 -3.71
N PRO A 103 9.70 -7.08 -4.98
CA PRO A 103 8.68 -7.09 -6.00
C PRO A 103 8.16 -8.52 -6.27
N PHE A 104 6.86 -8.64 -6.59
CA PHE A 104 6.22 -9.94 -6.84
C PHE A 104 5.18 -9.88 -7.96
N GLN A 105 4.79 -11.06 -8.46
CA GLN A 105 3.66 -11.19 -9.38
C GLN A 105 2.36 -11.25 -8.60
N CYS A 106 1.43 -10.36 -8.93
CA CYS A 106 0.11 -10.32 -8.31
C CYS A 106 -0.80 -11.43 -8.85
N SER A 107 -1.45 -12.12 -7.94
CA SER A 107 -2.43 -13.18 -8.25
C SER A 107 -3.82 -12.85 -7.67
N CYS A 108 -4.16 -11.54 -7.50
CA CYS A 108 -5.41 -11.14 -6.85
C CYS A 108 -6.69 -11.46 -7.65
N GLY A 109 -6.58 -11.88 -8.91
CA GLY A 109 -7.72 -12.25 -9.77
C GLY A 109 -8.59 -11.07 -10.23
N SER A 110 -8.26 -9.84 -9.84
CA SER A 110 -9.01 -8.65 -10.24
C SER A 110 -8.86 -8.38 -11.74
N PRO A 111 -9.93 -7.96 -12.45
CA PRO A 111 -9.81 -7.46 -13.82
C PRO A 111 -8.96 -6.20 -13.93
N ARG A 112 -8.70 -5.50 -12.81
CA ARG A 112 -7.79 -4.35 -12.72
C ARG A 112 -6.39 -4.73 -12.24
N CYS A 113 -6.03 -6.02 -12.27
CA CYS A 113 -4.74 -6.49 -11.79
C CYS A 113 -3.59 -5.84 -12.55
N ILE A 114 -2.65 -5.24 -11.81
CA ILE A 114 -1.46 -4.58 -12.37
C ILE A 114 -0.35 -5.57 -12.77
N GLY A 115 -0.56 -6.86 -12.53
CA GLY A 115 0.42 -7.92 -12.81
C GLY A 115 1.59 -7.91 -11.85
N LYS A 116 2.62 -7.11 -12.11
CA LYS A 116 3.80 -6.98 -11.24
C LYS A 116 3.61 -5.85 -10.23
N VAL A 117 3.84 -6.14 -8.96
CA VAL A 117 3.84 -5.17 -7.85
C VAL A 117 5.28 -4.87 -7.46
N SER A 118 5.76 -3.67 -7.82
CA SER A 118 7.15 -3.23 -7.58
C SER A 118 7.25 -1.87 -6.87
N GLY A 119 6.12 -1.20 -6.71
CA GLY A 119 5.99 0.12 -6.11
C GLY A 119 5.42 1.15 -7.09
N ALA A 120 5.14 2.36 -6.59
CA ALA A 120 4.52 3.43 -7.38
C ALA A 120 5.41 3.95 -8.52
N ARG A 121 6.74 3.91 -8.32
CA ARG A 121 7.72 4.39 -9.29
C ARG A 121 7.55 3.78 -10.69
N ASP A 122 7.17 2.52 -10.75
CA ASP A 122 7.12 1.75 -12.00
C ASP A 122 5.71 1.75 -12.63
N LEU A 123 4.75 2.45 -12.02
CA LEU A 123 3.38 2.51 -12.49
C LEU A 123 3.08 3.80 -13.26
N PRO A 124 2.23 3.73 -14.30
CA PRO A 124 1.73 4.92 -14.98
C PRO A 124 0.91 5.80 -14.03
N LEU A 125 1.04 7.12 -14.14
CA LEU A 125 0.33 8.07 -13.28
C LEU A 125 -1.20 7.98 -13.37
N ASN A 126 -1.72 7.71 -14.57
CA ASN A 126 -3.16 7.54 -14.78
C ASN A 126 -3.70 6.32 -14.02
N LEU A 127 -2.87 5.28 -13.84
CA LEU A 127 -3.23 4.12 -13.02
C LEU A 127 -3.21 4.49 -11.53
N LEU A 128 -2.16 5.17 -11.06
CA LEU A 128 -2.07 5.64 -9.68
C LEU A 128 -3.22 6.56 -9.30
N GLY A 129 -3.66 7.43 -10.22
CA GLY A 129 -4.80 8.34 -10.02
C GLY A 129 -6.15 7.65 -9.79
N GLY A 130 -6.25 6.36 -10.07
CA GLY A 130 -7.44 5.54 -9.76
C GLY A 130 -7.49 4.99 -8.33
N TYR A 131 -6.48 5.29 -7.51
CA TYR A 131 -6.35 4.81 -6.13
C TYR A 131 -6.15 5.98 -5.15
N PHE A 132 -6.40 5.70 -3.87
CA PHE A 132 -5.86 6.56 -2.81
C PHE A 132 -4.33 6.47 -2.83
N VAL A 133 -3.66 7.61 -2.89
CA VAL A 133 -2.20 7.71 -2.91
C VAL A 133 -1.77 8.63 -1.77
N ASN A 134 -0.85 8.17 -0.93
CA ASN A 134 -0.31 8.96 0.16
C ASN A 134 0.53 10.15 -0.32
N GLN A 135 0.60 11.20 0.49
CA GLN A 135 1.24 12.47 0.13
C GLN A 135 2.72 12.31 -0.29
N HIS A 136 3.49 11.45 0.40
CA HIS A 136 4.89 11.20 0.08
C HIS A 136 5.06 10.54 -1.29
N ILE A 137 4.16 9.62 -1.67
CA ILE A 137 4.16 8.99 -3.00
C ILE A 137 3.86 10.04 -4.08
N GLY A 138 2.87 10.90 -3.86
CA GLY A 138 2.57 11.99 -4.78
C GLY A 138 3.75 12.94 -4.98
N ALA A 139 4.45 13.30 -3.90
CA ALA A 139 5.66 14.14 -3.95
C ALA A 139 6.79 13.46 -4.76
N MET A 140 7.07 12.18 -4.47
CA MET A 140 8.11 11.42 -5.17
C MET A 140 7.78 11.22 -6.65
N ALA A 141 6.51 11.02 -6.99
CA ALA A 141 6.06 10.91 -8.38
C ALA A 141 6.28 12.22 -9.14
N MET A 142 5.99 13.35 -8.51
CA MET A 142 6.22 14.67 -9.09
C MET A 142 7.72 14.93 -9.35
N GLU A 143 8.57 14.65 -8.38
CA GLU A 143 10.03 14.78 -8.53
C GLU A 143 10.56 13.90 -9.66
N HIS A 144 10.09 12.66 -9.74
CA HIS A 144 10.47 11.72 -10.79
C HIS A 144 10.12 12.24 -12.19
N LEU A 145 8.94 12.83 -12.37
CA LEU A 145 8.51 13.43 -13.63
C LEU A 145 9.37 14.63 -14.02
N ILE A 146 9.63 15.55 -13.08
CA ILE A 146 10.48 16.72 -13.33
C ILE A 146 11.89 16.30 -13.72
N GLY A 147 12.45 15.30 -13.04
CA GLY A 147 13.76 14.75 -13.36
C GLY A 147 13.82 14.14 -14.78
N ALA A 148 12.79 13.38 -15.14
CA ALA A 148 12.70 12.77 -16.49
C ALA A 148 12.55 13.80 -17.62
N GLN A 149 11.85 14.93 -17.36
CA GLN A 149 11.72 16.01 -18.33
C GLN A 149 13.05 16.76 -18.56
N LYS A 150 13.81 17.03 -17.48
CA LYS A 150 15.13 17.67 -17.60
C LYS A 150 16.11 16.89 -18.42
N LEU A 151 16.06 15.55 -18.38
CA LEU A 151 16.92 14.67 -19.18
C LEU A 151 16.55 14.61 -20.68
N LYS A 152 15.31 15.02 -21.03
CA LYS A 152 14.81 15.03 -22.43
C LYS A 152 15.00 16.37 -23.13
N THR A 153 15.39 17.43 -22.43
CA THR A 153 15.64 18.73 -23.03
C THR A 153 17.10 18.80 -23.47
N PRO A 154 17.43 18.85 -24.79
CA PRO A 154 18.80 19.04 -25.24
C PRO A 154 19.32 20.37 -24.72
N ILE A 155 20.55 20.38 -24.23
CA ILE A 155 21.26 21.63 -23.95
C ILE A 155 21.42 22.31 -25.32
N ALA A 156 20.71 23.42 -25.52
CA ALA A 156 20.94 24.27 -26.68
C ALA A 156 22.35 24.85 -26.53
N VAL A 157 23.26 24.45 -27.43
CA VAL A 157 24.62 25.00 -27.59
C VAL A 157 24.54 26.26 -28.42
#